data_360f514a72c76f791e84004d25887033
#
_entry.id   360f514a72c76f791e84004d25887033
#
_cell.length_a   1.000
_cell.length_b   1.000
_cell.length_c   1.000
_cell.angle_alpha   90.00
_cell.angle_beta   90.00
_cell.angle_gamma   90.00
#
_symmetry.space_group_name_H-M   'P 1'
#
loop_
_entity.id
_entity.type
_entity.pdbx_description
1 polymer ?
#
loop_
_entity_poly.entity_id
_entity_poly.type
_entity_poly.pdbx_seq_one_letter_code
_entity_poly.pdbx_strand_id
1 'polypeptide(L)'
;GLYDAEGKVELFGQELNFKDTRSVLSAGVAMVSEDRKGVGLLLDRSIEDNIVFNAMQIKGEYLKKFGPFTQIDSKKIRETAEEYIKSLDIRCFGPTQHSGTLSGGNQQKVCIAKALCMSPKFLFVSEPTRGIDIGAKKLVLETLVRLNRELGMTVVIVSSELQELKSVSDRIAIVSEGKLVDILSPQAPDADYGLAMSGIKPSEHIEKGGTEE
;
A
#
# COMPACT_ATOMS: atom_id res chain seq x y z
N GLY A 1 -17.01 -5.08 -3.72
CA GLY A 1 -15.91 -5.82 -4.24
C GLY A 1 -16.22 -6.69 -5.44
N LEU A 2 -15.15 -7.22 -6.03
CA LEU A 2 -15.26 -8.14 -7.17
C LEU A 2 -15.67 -9.56 -6.74
N TYR A 3 -15.48 -9.88 -5.46
CA TYR A 3 -15.77 -11.19 -4.88
C TYR A 3 -16.68 -11.05 -3.67
N ASP A 4 -17.53 -12.04 -3.45
CA ASP A 4 -18.30 -12.14 -2.22
C ASP A 4 -17.36 -12.41 -1.05
N ALA A 5 -17.55 -11.65 0.02
CA ALA A 5 -16.78 -11.80 1.26
C ALA A 5 -17.74 -11.84 2.44
N GLU A 6 -17.45 -12.73 3.38
CA GLU A 6 -18.17 -12.88 4.63
C GLU A 6 -17.25 -12.48 5.79
N GLY A 7 -17.84 -11.96 6.85
CA GLY A 7 -17.11 -11.57 8.04
C GLY A 7 -17.36 -10.12 8.43
N LYS A 8 -16.66 -9.69 9.48
CA LYS A 8 -16.76 -8.36 10.05
C LYS A 8 -15.38 -7.70 10.00
N VAL A 9 -15.34 -6.47 9.51
CA VAL A 9 -14.14 -5.65 9.52
C VAL A 9 -14.44 -4.39 10.33
N GLU A 10 -13.61 -4.14 11.34
CA GLU A 10 -13.67 -2.91 12.15
C GLU A 10 -12.40 -2.09 11.95
N LEU A 11 -12.56 -0.80 11.78
CA LEU A 11 -11.47 0.17 11.72
C LEU A 11 -11.73 1.29 12.74
N PHE A 12 -10.81 1.47 13.71
CA PHE A 12 -10.92 2.46 14.78
C PHE A 12 -12.27 2.38 15.55
N GLY A 13 -12.76 1.16 15.81
CA GLY A 13 -14.00 0.91 16.52
C GLY A 13 -15.28 1.10 15.68
N GLN A 14 -15.16 1.35 14.38
CA GLN A 14 -16.28 1.45 13.47
C GLN A 14 -16.29 0.29 12.50
N GLU A 15 -17.46 -0.33 12.33
CA GLU A 15 -17.66 -1.39 11.36
C GLU A 15 -17.63 -0.82 9.94
N LEU A 16 -16.81 -1.43 9.07
CA LEU A 16 -16.69 -1.04 7.68
C LEU A 16 -17.64 -1.84 6.79
N ASN A 17 -18.36 -1.14 5.90
CA ASN A 17 -19.01 -1.78 4.77
C ASN A 17 -17.98 -2.05 3.67
N PHE A 18 -17.28 -3.19 3.74
CA PHE A 18 -16.26 -3.58 2.77
C PHE A 18 -16.84 -4.04 1.40
N LYS A 19 -18.15 -4.10 1.25
CA LYS A 19 -18.82 -4.32 -0.04
C LYS A 19 -18.88 -3.04 -0.88
N ASP A 20 -18.74 -1.87 -0.25
CA ASP A 20 -18.70 -0.57 -0.91
C ASP A 20 -17.31 0.05 -0.84
N THR A 21 -16.60 0.03 -1.97
CA THR A 21 -15.23 0.58 -2.10
C THR A 21 -15.16 2.07 -1.72
N ARG A 22 -16.19 2.87 -2.05
CA ARG A 22 -16.22 4.29 -1.69
C ARG A 22 -16.27 4.47 -0.17
N SER A 23 -17.06 3.67 0.53
CA SER A 23 -17.15 3.68 1.99
C SER A 23 -15.79 3.36 2.63
N VAL A 24 -15.13 2.32 2.16
CA VAL A 24 -13.80 1.89 2.66
C VAL A 24 -12.75 2.99 2.45
N LEU A 25 -12.67 3.57 1.25
CA LEU A 25 -11.73 4.66 0.96
C LEU A 25 -12.03 5.91 1.80
N SER A 26 -13.32 6.24 1.99
CA SER A 26 -13.74 7.39 2.81
C SER A 26 -13.46 7.19 4.30
N ALA A 27 -13.43 5.95 4.77
CA ALA A 27 -13.04 5.60 6.16
C ALA A 27 -11.54 5.74 6.43
N GLY A 28 -10.74 6.06 5.42
CA GLY A 28 -9.30 6.26 5.55
C GLY A 28 -8.46 5.01 5.28
N VAL A 29 -8.98 4.07 4.52
CA VAL A 29 -8.20 2.93 3.99
C VAL A 29 -7.75 3.28 2.57
N ALA A 30 -6.50 2.98 2.23
CA ALA A 30 -6.01 3.05 0.86
C ALA A 30 -5.22 1.79 0.49
N MET A 31 -5.05 1.57 -0.80
CA MET A 31 -4.32 0.42 -1.32
C MET A 31 -3.38 0.83 -2.46
N VAL A 32 -2.18 0.27 -2.42
CA VAL A 32 -1.22 0.27 -3.54
C VAL A 32 -1.19 -1.14 -4.12
N SER A 33 -1.63 -1.27 -5.37
CA SER A 33 -1.70 -2.55 -6.07
C SER A 33 -0.33 -2.99 -6.58
N GLU A 34 -0.11 -4.31 -6.68
CA GLU A 34 1.05 -4.90 -7.36
C GLU A 34 1.08 -4.61 -8.87
N ASP A 35 -0.09 -4.53 -9.49
CA ASP A 35 -0.23 -4.17 -10.91
C ASP A 35 -0.26 -2.67 -11.10
N ARG A 36 0.94 -2.07 -11.13
CA ARG A 36 1.10 -0.63 -11.35
C ARG A 36 0.58 -0.17 -12.69
N LYS A 37 0.79 -0.99 -13.74
CA LYS A 37 0.55 -0.60 -15.13
C LYS A 37 -0.89 -0.79 -15.56
N GLY A 38 -1.56 -1.85 -15.07
CA GLY A 38 -2.95 -2.13 -15.42
C GLY A 38 -3.95 -1.45 -14.52
N VAL A 39 -3.63 -1.33 -13.20
CA VAL A 39 -4.58 -0.84 -12.18
C VAL A 39 -4.05 0.37 -11.42
N GLY A 40 -2.76 0.39 -11.11
CA GLY A 40 -2.17 1.39 -10.22
C GLY A 40 -2.14 2.80 -10.81
N LEU A 41 -1.77 2.94 -12.09
CA LEU A 41 -1.55 4.22 -12.77
C LEU A 41 -2.28 4.33 -14.10
N LEU A 42 -2.70 5.55 -14.39
CA LEU A 42 -3.11 5.96 -15.72
C LEU A 42 -1.84 6.40 -16.48
N LEU A 43 -1.24 5.47 -17.23
CA LEU A 43 0.10 5.67 -17.82
C LEU A 43 0.16 6.83 -18.83
N ASP A 44 -0.94 7.06 -19.55
CA ASP A 44 -1.08 8.16 -20.54
C ASP A 44 -1.45 9.50 -19.90
N ARG A 45 -1.53 9.55 -18.57
CA ARG A 45 -1.81 10.77 -17.82
C ARG A 45 -0.58 11.28 -17.09
N SER A 46 -0.62 12.56 -16.74
CA SER A 46 0.44 13.23 -16.00
C SER A 46 0.62 12.63 -14.59
N ILE A 47 1.76 12.89 -13.97
CA ILE A 47 2.01 12.56 -12.57
C ILE A 47 0.98 13.25 -11.68
N GLU A 48 0.73 14.55 -11.91
CA GLU A 48 -0.21 15.33 -11.12
C GLU A 48 -1.64 14.78 -11.21
N ASP A 49 -2.11 14.40 -12.40
CA ASP A 49 -3.43 13.78 -12.58
C ASP A 49 -3.52 12.46 -11.80
N ASN A 50 -2.51 11.62 -11.90
CA ASN A 50 -2.47 10.35 -11.18
C ASN A 50 -2.54 10.53 -9.68
N ILE A 51 -1.78 11.46 -9.11
CA ILE A 51 -1.72 11.69 -7.66
C ILE A 51 -3.09 12.10 -7.10
N VAL A 52 -3.76 13.05 -7.74
CA VAL A 52 -5.01 13.61 -7.20
C VAL A 52 -6.26 12.84 -7.59
N PHE A 53 -6.17 11.88 -8.51
CA PHE A 53 -7.32 11.22 -9.13
C PHE A 53 -8.32 10.68 -8.11
N ASN A 54 -7.85 9.91 -7.13
CA ASN A 54 -8.73 9.29 -6.14
C ASN A 54 -9.36 10.35 -5.21
N ALA A 55 -8.60 11.33 -4.75
CA ALA A 55 -9.09 12.39 -3.88
C ALA A 55 -10.15 13.25 -4.60
N MET A 56 -9.93 13.54 -5.87
CA MET A 56 -10.91 14.25 -6.69
C MET A 56 -12.22 13.46 -6.88
N GLN A 57 -12.13 12.16 -7.18
CA GLN A 57 -13.29 11.31 -7.46
C GLN A 57 -14.08 10.92 -6.20
N ILE A 58 -13.39 10.67 -5.09
CA ILE A 58 -14.03 10.16 -3.86
C ILE A 58 -14.46 11.30 -2.94
N LYS A 59 -13.58 12.29 -2.73
CA LYS A 59 -13.78 13.38 -1.77
C LYS A 59 -14.26 14.67 -2.42
N GLY A 60 -14.23 14.79 -3.75
CA GLY A 60 -14.55 16.05 -4.46
C GLY A 60 -13.50 17.13 -4.23
N GLU A 61 -12.30 16.78 -3.76
CA GLU A 61 -11.19 17.71 -3.61
C GLU A 61 -10.69 18.19 -4.97
N TYR A 62 -9.97 19.31 -5.02
CA TYR A 62 -9.45 19.93 -6.27
C TYR A 62 -10.54 20.40 -7.24
N LEU A 63 -11.79 20.56 -6.74
CA LEU A 63 -12.91 21.09 -7.51
C LEU A 63 -13.38 22.41 -6.88
N LYS A 64 -13.46 23.46 -7.69
CA LYS A 64 -14.06 24.76 -7.34
C LYS A 64 -15.48 24.81 -7.84
N LYS A 65 -16.43 25.13 -6.96
CA LYS A 65 -17.84 25.32 -7.31
C LYS A 65 -18.13 26.80 -7.56
N PHE A 66 -18.70 27.12 -8.71
CA PHE A 66 -19.17 28.45 -9.07
C PHE A 66 -20.67 28.36 -9.45
N GLY A 67 -21.53 28.46 -8.46
CA GLY A 67 -22.96 28.22 -8.67
C GLY A 67 -23.22 26.79 -9.20
N PRO A 68 -23.86 26.64 -10.38
CA PRO A 68 -24.10 25.33 -10.97
C PRO A 68 -22.87 24.70 -11.66
N PHE A 69 -21.77 25.45 -11.82
CA PHE A 69 -20.59 25.01 -12.53
C PHE A 69 -19.54 24.51 -11.58
N THR A 70 -18.82 23.46 -12.00
CA THR A 70 -17.66 22.92 -11.29
C THR A 70 -16.44 23.04 -12.19
N GLN A 71 -15.36 23.61 -11.67
CA GLN A 71 -14.09 23.78 -12.36
C GLN A 71 -12.97 23.04 -11.60
N ILE A 72 -12.04 22.46 -12.33
CA ILE A 72 -10.83 21.85 -11.77
C ILE A 72 -9.89 22.95 -11.26
N ASP A 73 -9.39 22.80 -10.03
CA ASP A 73 -8.37 23.68 -9.45
C ASP A 73 -6.95 23.22 -9.85
N SER A 74 -6.57 23.54 -11.07
CA SER A 74 -5.28 23.13 -11.62
C SER A 74 -4.07 23.67 -10.82
N LYS A 75 -4.22 24.82 -10.15
CA LYS A 75 -3.18 25.38 -9.30
C LYS A 75 -2.96 24.50 -8.05
N LYS A 76 -4.03 24.16 -7.36
CA LYS A 76 -3.96 23.28 -6.18
C LYS A 76 -3.45 21.88 -6.54
N ILE A 77 -3.85 21.33 -7.69
CA ILE A 77 -3.35 20.05 -8.21
C ILE A 77 -1.83 20.09 -8.37
N ARG A 78 -1.33 21.15 -9.04
CA ARG A 78 0.09 21.34 -9.28
C ARG A 78 0.87 21.42 -7.98
N GLU A 79 0.45 22.27 -7.05
CA GLU A 79 1.09 22.45 -5.75
C GLU A 79 1.16 21.12 -4.97
N THR A 80 0.04 20.38 -4.90
CA THR A 80 0.00 19.06 -4.25
C THR A 80 0.96 18.06 -4.92
N ALA A 81 1.00 18.02 -6.24
CA ALA A 81 1.88 17.11 -6.95
C ALA A 81 3.37 17.43 -6.71
N GLU A 82 3.74 18.71 -6.68
CA GLU A 82 5.09 19.17 -6.37
C GLU A 82 5.52 18.78 -4.95
N GLU A 83 4.61 18.89 -3.97
CA GLU A 83 4.84 18.43 -2.59
C GLU A 83 5.15 16.94 -2.54
N TYR A 84 4.34 16.09 -3.20
CA TYR A 84 4.59 14.65 -3.25
C TYR A 84 5.83 14.27 -4.04
N ILE A 85 6.11 14.94 -5.16
CA ILE A 85 7.34 14.73 -5.93
C ILE A 85 8.56 14.97 -5.05
N LYS A 86 8.54 16.04 -4.27
CA LYS A 86 9.64 16.40 -3.36
C LYS A 86 9.72 15.44 -2.16
N SER A 87 8.61 15.17 -1.48
CA SER A 87 8.60 14.39 -0.23
C SER A 87 8.93 12.91 -0.44
N LEU A 88 8.59 12.36 -1.62
CA LEU A 88 8.88 10.97 -1.99
C LEU A 88 10.11 10.84 -2.89
N ASP A 89 10.83 11.91 -3.18
CA ASP A 89 11.96 11.93 -4.11
C ASP A 89 11.62 11.26 -5.45
N ILE A 90 10.53 11.69 -6.11
CA ILE A 90 10.13 11.18 -7.41
C ILE A 90 11.00 11.86 -8.47
N ARG A 91 11.85 11.07 -9.14
CA ARG A 91 12.71 11.60 -10.21
C ARG A 91 11.93 11.73 -11.51
N CYS A 92 11.64 12.96 -11.90
CA CYS A 92 10.86 13.33 -13.07
C CYS A 92 11.29 14.72 -13.59
N PHE A 93 10.83 15.08 -14.78
CA PHE A 93 11.05 16.43 -15.34
C PHE A 93 10.05 17.45 -14.79
N GLY A 94 8.96 17.01 -14.15
CA GLY A 94 7.95 17.85 -13.54
C GLY A 94 6.58 17.16 -13.45
N PRO A 95 5.61 17.80 -12.78
CA PRO A 95 4.29 17.23 -12.51
C PRO A 95 3.50 16.85 -13.77
N THR A 96 3.74 17.54 -14.88
CA THR A 96 3.03 17.29 -16.17
C THR A 96 3.60 16.12 -16.97
N GLN A 97 4.72 15.53 -16.54
CA GLN A 97 5.30 14.38 -17.21
C GLN A 97 4.33 13.18 -17.16
N HIS A 98 4.20 12.45 -18.27
CA HIS A 98 3.38 11.24 -18.32
C HIS A 98 3.99 10.14 -17.44
N SER A 99 3.15 9.52 -16.59
CA SER A 99 3.58 8.50 -15.65
C SER A 99 4.16 7.25 -16.33
N GLY A 100 3.73 6.96 -17.56
CA GLY A 100 4.25 5.85 -18.36
C GLY A 100 5.73 5.97 -18.74
N THR A 101 6.29 7.19 -18.75
CA THR A 101 7.70 7.45 -19.11
C THR A 101 8.66 7.33 -17.93
N LEU A 102 8.15 7.12 -16.72
CA LEU A 102 8.95 6.96 -15.52
C LEU A 102 9.58 5.57 -15.40
N SER A 103 10.71 5.48 -14.69
CA SER A 103 11.25 4.20 -14.25
C SER A 103 10.28 3.48 -13.29
N GLY A 104 10.37 2.15 -13.18
CA GLY A 104 9.50 1.36 -12.31
C GLY A 104 9.47 1.84 -10.85
N GLY A 105 10.63 2.21 -10.30
CA GLY A 105 10.71 2.76 -8.93
C GLY A 105 10.00 4.11 -8.77
N ASN A 106 10.10 5.00 -9.76
CA ASN A 106 9.38 6.28 -9.72
C ASN A 106 7.88 6.09 -9.96
N GLN A 107 7.46 5.15 -10.82
CA GLN A 107 6.05 4.76 -10.95
C GLN A 107 5.49 4.26 -9.61
N GLN A 108 6.24 3.44 -8.86
CA GLN A 108 5.84 2.97 -7.54
C GLN A 108 5.65 4.13 -6.55
N LYS A 109 6.55 5.09 -6.55
CA LYS A 109 6.43 6.29 -5.72
C LYS A 109 5.19 7.13 -6.10
N VAL A 110 4.84 7.22 -7.39
CA VAL A 110 3.59 7.87 -7.82
C VAL A 110 2.35 7.09 -7.33
N CYS A 111 2.36 5.74 -7.36
CA CYS A 111 1.29 4.94 -6.77
C CYS A 111 1.12 5.21 -5.26
N ILE A 112 2.22 5.32 -4.54
CA ILE A 112 2.21 5.67 -3.11
C ILE A 112 1.66 7.09 -2.94
N ALA A 113 2.13 8.07 -3.70
CA ALA A 113 1.62 9.46 -3.67
C ALA A 113 0.11 9.51 -3.89
N LYS A 114 -0.40 8.78 -4.89
CA LYS A 114 -1.84 8.65 -5.19
C LYS A 114 -2.62 8.12 -3.99
N ALA A 115 -2.10 7.11 -3.30
CA ALA A 115 -2.71 6.56 -2.10
C ALA A 115 -2.67 7.58 -0.93
N LEU A 116 -1.53 8.23 -0.72
CA LEU A 116 -1.34 9.22 0.35
C LEU A 116 -2.17 10.48 0.16
N CYS A 117 -2.47 10.88 -1.08
CA CYS A 117 -3.34 12.01 -1.39
C CYS A 117 -4.76 11.83 -0.81
N MET A 118 -5.16 10.58 -0.53
CA MET A 118 -6.39 10.27 0.21
C MET A 118 -6.26 10.48 1.73
N SER A 119 -5.10 10.87 2.25
CA SER A 119 -4.81 10.99 3.69
C SER A 119 -5.25 9.75 4.48
N PRO A 120 -4.80 8.54 4.09
CA PRO A 120 -5.23 7.32 4.73
C PRO A 120 -4.64 7.18 6.13
N LYS A 121 -5.37 6.49 7.01
CA LYS A 121 -4.88 6.02 8.31
C LYS A 121 -4.37 4.58 8.23
N PHE A 122 -4.85 3.84 7.23
CA PHE A 122 -4.53 2.45 6.99
C PHE A 122 -4.16 2.24 5.52
N LEU A 123 -2.97 1.71 5.26
CA LEU A 123 -2.43 1.52 3.91
C LEU A 123 -2.09 0.05 3.67
N PHE A 124 -2.77 -0.56 2.71
CA PHE A 124 -2.34 -1.84 2.14
C PHE A 124 -1.37 -1.61 0.99
N VAL A 125 -0.27 -2.36 0.97
CA VAL A 125 0.72 -2.30 -0.11
C VAL A 125 1.04 -3.72 -0.57
N SER A 126 0.64 -4.05 -1.79
CA SER A 126 0.90 -5.37 -2.38
C SER A 126 2.13 -5.30 -3.28
N GLU A 127 3.10 -6.17 -3.02
CA GLU A 127 4.35 -6.34 -3.77
C GLU A 127 5.06 -5.00 -4.09
N PRO A 128 5.38 -4.17 -3.07
CA PRO A 128 5.85 -2.80 -3.28
C PRO A 128 7.14 -2.70 -4.08
N THR A 129 7.92 -3.77 -4.12
CA THR A 129 9.27 -3.79 -4.69
C THR A 129 9.37 -4.62 -5.97
N ARG A 130 8.25 -5.19 -6.41
CA ARG A 130 8.21 -6.05 -7.59
C ARG A 130 8.57 -5.30 -8.87
N GLY A 131 9.55 -5.81 -9.61
CA GLY A 131 9.94 -5.26 -10.91
C GLY A 131 10.59 -3.88 -10.85
N ILE A 132 11.28 -3.56 -9.75
CA ILE A 132 12.12 -2.38 -9.61
C ILE A 132 13.56 -2.78 -9.24
N ASP A 133 14.52 -1.90 -9.46
CA ASP A 133 15.92 -2.14 -9.17
C ASP A 133 16.21 -2.13 -7.66
N ILE A 134 17.33 -2.74 -7.25
CA ILE A 134 17.71 -2.90 -5.84
C ILE A 134 17.79 -1.56 -5.08
N GLY A 135 18.30 -0.51 -5.73
CA GLY A 135 18.41 0.80 -5.10
C GLY A 135 17.04 1.42 -4.85
N ALA A 136 16.12 1.29 -5.82
CA ALA A 136 14.75 1.76 -5.67
C ALA A 136 13.95 0.94 -4.65
N LYS A 137 14.18 -0.39 -4.54
CA LYS A 137 13.57 -1.25 -3.52
C LYS A 137 13.79 -0.68 -2.11
N LYS A 138 15.04 -0.41 -1.77
CA LYS A 138 15.40 0.14 -0.46
C LYS A 138 14.66 1.44 -0.16
N LEU A 139 14.65 2.38 -1.11
CA LEU A 139 13.98 3.68 -0.95
C LEU A 139 12.46 3.54 -0.76
N VAL A 140 11.82 2.59 -1.45
CA VAL A 140 10.38 2.32 -1.29
C VAL A 140 10.09 1.77 0.11
N LEU A 141 10.87 0.77 0.58
CA LEU A 141 10.69 0.19 1.90
C LEU A 141 10.94 1.21 3.02
N GLU A 142 12.02 2.01 2.93
CA GLU A 142 12.29 3.12 3.86
C GLU A 142 11.14 4.15 3.88
N THR A 143 10.53 4.43 2.73
CA THR A 143 9.36 5.30 2.65
C THR A 143 8.18 4.72 3.43
N LEU A 144 7.88 3.43 3.27
CA LEU A 144 6.79 2.76 4.01
C LEU A 144 7.03 2.76 5.52
N VAL A 145 8.27 2.50 5.96
CA VAL A 145 8.65 2.59 7.38
C VAL A 145 8.44 4.01 7.90
N ARG A 146 8.89 5.03 7.16
CA ARG A 146 8.71 6.44 7.52
C ARG A 146 7.23 6.82 7.67
N LEU A 147 6.36 6.38 6.75
CA LEU A 147 4.91 6.62 6.84
C LEU A 147 4.32 6.05 8.12
N ASN A 148 4.77 4.88 8.55
CA ASN A 148 4.34 4.29 9.81
C ASN A 148 4.91 5.05 11.01
N ARG A 149 6.23 5.25 11.08
CA ARG A 149 6.92 5.77 12.27
C ARG A 149 6.68 7.27 12.51
N GLU A 150 6.65 8.08 11.44
CA GLU A 150 6.53 9.53 11.54
C GLU A 150 5.08 10.01 11.44
N LEU A 151 4.25 9.35 10.63
CA LEU A 151 2.85 9.77 10.42
C LEU A 151 1.83 8.90 11.18
N GLY A 152 2.27 7.90 11.93
CA GLY A 152 1.39 7.02 12.71
C GLY A 152 0.43 6.19 11.86
N MET A 153 0.75 6.00 10.57
CA MET A 153 -0.07 5.23 9.65
C MET A 153 0.11 3.73 9.91
N THR A 154 -0.98 2.97 9.95
CA THR A 154 -0.89 1.51 9.93
C THR A 154 -0.61 1.05 8.51
N VAL A 155 0.49 0.33 8.30
CA VAL A 155 0.89 -0.18 6.99
C VAL A 155 0.88 -1.71 7.02
N VAL A 156 0.15 -2.33 6.09
CA VAL A 156 0.18 -3.78 5.85
C VAL A 156 0.83 -4.03 4.51
N ILE A 157 1.98 -4.72 4.54
CA ILE A 157 2.75 -5.08 3.34
C ILE A 157 2.48 -6.55 3.02
N VAL A 158 2.09 -6.83 1.78
CA VAL A 158 2.05 -8.18 1.23
C VAL A 158 3.24 -8.33 0.29
N SER A 159 4.11 -9.29 0.54
CA SER A 159 5.28 -9.56 -0.29
C SER A 159 5.60 -11.04 -0.31
N SER A 160 6.07 -11.52 -1.45
CA SER A 160 6.65 -12.86 -1.62
C SER A 160 8.10 -12.95 -1.15
N GLU A 161 8.76 -11.81 -0.90
CA GLU A 161 10.15 -11.73 -0.45
C GLU A 161 10.23 -11.64 1.09
N LEU A 162 10.39 -12.79 1.78
CA LEU A 162 10.44 -12.87 3.25
C LEU A 162 11.49 -11.92 3.86
N GLN A 163 12.67 -11.80 3.25
CA GLN A 163 13.74 -10.97 3.77
C GLN A 163 13.37 -9.47 3.76
N GLU A 164 12.59 -9.02 2.80
CA GLU A 164 12.06 -7.66 2.80
C GLU A 164 11.12 -7.44 3.99
N LEU A 165 10.17 -8.38 4.21
CA LEU A 165 9.25 -8.30 5.34
C LEU A 165 10.00 -8.32 6.68
N LYS A 166 11.00 -9.19 6.84
CA LYS A 166 11.82 -9.26 8.07
C LYS A 166 12.57 -7.95 8.34
N SER A 167 12.93 -7.21 7.30
CA SER A 167 13.69 -5.96 7.44
C SER A 167 12.85 -4.74 7.87
N VAL A 168 11.53 -4.75 7.65
CA VAL A 168 10.69 -3.55 7.83
C VAL A 168 9.48 -3.75 8.72
N SER A 169 9.06 -4.99 8.99
CA SER A 169 7.81 -5.26 9.70
C SER A 169 8.01 -5.40 11.20
N ASP A 170 6.99 -5.05 11.98
CA ASP A 170 6.94 -5.30 13.44
C ASP A 170 6.52 -6.75 13.72
N ARG A 171 5.71 -7.34 12.84
CA ARG A 171 5.23 -8.73 12.89
C ARG A 171 4.86 -9.20 11.50
N ILE A 172 4.95 -10.50 11.25
CA ILE A 172 4.70 -11.11 9.94
C ILE A 172 3.63 -12.18 10.10
N ALA A 173 2.49 -12.00 9.43
CA ALA A 173 1.41 -12.96 9.35
C ALA A 173 1.65 -13.91 8.18
N ILE A 174 1.63 -15.21 8.42
CA ILE A 174 1.81 -16.24 7.41
C ILE A 174 0.44 -16.81 7.03
N VAL A 175 0.13 -16.71 5.75
CA VAL A 175 -1.09 -17.25 5.17
C VAL A 175 -0.73 -18.42 4.26
N SER A 176 -1.29 -19.59 4.50
CA SER A 176 -1.14 -20.78 3.68
C SER A 176 -2.52 -21.34 3.34
N GLU A 177 -2.76 -21.67 2.08
CA GLU A 177 -4.04 -22.19 1.56
C GLU A 177 -5.27 -21.36 2.01
N GLY A 178 -5.12 -20.03 2.02
CA GLY A 178 -6.18 -19.10 2.40
C GLY A 178 -6.46 -19.00 3.90
N LYS A 179 -5.63 -19.60 4.76
CA LYS A 179 -5.77 -19.57 6.22
C LYS A 179 -4.59 -18.87 6.86
N LEU A 180 -4.87 -18.06 7.87
CA LEU A 180 -3.82 -17.53 8.74
C LEU A 180 -3.27 -18.67 9.61
N VAL A 181 -2.01 -19.04 9.39
CA VAL A 181 -1.34 -20.12 10.11
C VAL A 181 -0.77 -19.61 11.41
N ASP A 182 0.06 -18.56 11.33
CA ASP A 182 0.70 -17.97 12.51
C ASP A 182 1.08 -16.50 12.28
N ILE A 183 1.44 -15.79 13.35
CA ILE A 183 2.00 -14.44 13.33
C ILE A 183 3.34 -14.47 14.06
N LEU A 184 4.41 -14.36 13.29
CA LEU A 184 5.78 -14.48 13.79
C LEU A 184 6.47 -13.13 13.96
N SER A 185 7.44 -13.10 14.89
CA SER A 185 8.38 -11.98 15.00
C SER A 185 9.34 -11.97 13.80
N PRO A 186 9.75 -10.79 13.26
CA PRO A 186 10.76 -10.71 12.20
C PRO A 186 12.08 -11.38 12.57
N GLN A 187 12.37 -11.53 13.88
CA GLN A 187 13.55 -12.18 14.42
C GLN A 187 13.40 -13.70 14.57
N ALA A 188 12.22 -14.26 14.31
CA ALA A 188 12.01 -15.70 14.38
C ALA A 188 12.95 -16.45 13.41
N PRO A 189 13.37 -17.69 13.75
CA PRO A 189 14.18 -18.52 12.89
C PRO A 189 13.55 -18.75 11.51
N ASP A 190 14.37 -18.88 10.47
CA ASP A 190 13.84 -19.16 9.12
C ASP A 190 13.13 -20.52 9.05
N ALA A 191 13.51 -21.46 9.90
CA ALA A 191 12.83 -22.75 10.02
C ALA A 191 11.35 -22.61 10.43
N ASP A 192 11.04 -21.70 11.37
CA ASP A 192 9.67 -21.45 11.82
C ASP A 192 8.82 -20.87 10.68
N TYR A 193 9.39 -19.97 9.88
CA TYR A 193 8.74 -19.47 8.66
C TYR A 193 8.48 -20.59 7.66
N GLY A 194 9.47 -21.48 7.45
CA GLY A 194 9.32 -22.65 6.57
C GLY A 194 8.18 -23.57 6.98
N LEU A 195 8.07 -23.88 8.29
CA LEU A 195 6.97 -24.65 8.84
C LEU A 195 5.62 -23.95 8.63
N ALA A 196 5.51 -22.67 9.01
CA ALA A 196 4.29 -21.92 8.89
C ALA A 196 3.84 -21.77 7.41
N MET A 197 4.75 -21.55 6.47
CA MET A 197 4.46 -21.51 5.04
C MET A 197 3.96 -22.86 4.50
N SER A 198 4.36 -23.97 5.15
CA SER A 198 3.85 -25.32 4.85
C SER A 198 2.52 -25.64 5.57
N GLY A 199 1.94 -24.67 6.26
CA GLY A 199 0.67 -24.83 6.98
C GLY A 199 0.79 -25.43 8.38
N ILE A 200 2.01 -25.56 8.92
CA ILE A 200 2.28 -26.15 10.25
C ILE A 200 2.65 -25.05 11.22
N LYS A 201 1.95 -24.95 12.35
CA LYS A 201 2.34 -24.01 13.42
C LYS A 201 3.66 -24.45 14.07
N PRO A 202 4.67 -23.58 14.17
CA PRO A 202 5.96 -23.89 14.81
C PRO A 202 5.82 -24.42 16.25
N SER A 203 4.92 -23.82 17.05
CA SER A 203 4.61 -24.27 18.43
C SER A 203 4.11 -25.71 18.52
N GLU A 204 3.32 -26.17 17.54
CA GLU A 204 2.79 -27.54 17.50
C GLU A 204 3.86 -28.57 17.10
N HIS A 205 4.93 -28.13 16.42
CA HIS A 205 6.01 -29.00 16.01
C HIS A 205 6.92 -29.36 17.18
N ILE A 206 7.16 -28.40 18.09
CA ILE A 206 7.99 -28.61 19.30
C ILE A 206 7.34 -29.63 20.24
N GLU A 207 6.01 -29.60 20.39
CA GLU A 207 5.29 -30.57 21.24
C GLU A 207 5.31 -32.01 20.71
N LYS A 208 5.36 -32.20 19.38
CA LYS A 208 5.42 -33.52 18.76
C LYS A 208 6.83 -34.13 18.69
N GLY A 209 7.88 -33.31 18.71
CA GLY A 209 9.26 -33.76 18.70
C GLY A 209 9.83 -34.11 20.09
N GLY A 210 9.10 -33.87 21.17
CA GLY A 210 9.51 -34.11 22.55
C GLY A 210 9.13 -35.47 23.15
N THR A 211 8.57 -36.39 22.34
CA THR A 211 8.07 -37.70 22.85
C THR A 211 8.73 -38.92 22.22
N GLU A 212 9.93 -38.77 21.65
CA GLU A 212 10.78 -39.90 21.26
C GLU A 212 12.16 -39.79 21.94
N GLU A 213 12.22 -40.23 23.23
CA GLU A 213 13.37 -40.80 23.89
C GLU A 213 12.90 -41.91 24.87
#